data_b0cbcd3add06d29cace5724d3fbb141e
#
_entry.id   b0cbcd3add06d29cace5724d3fbb141e
#
_cell.length_a   1.000
_cell.length_b   1.000
_cell.length_c   1.000
_cell.angle_alpha   90.00
_cell.angle_beta   90.00
_cell.angle_gamma   90.00
#
_symmetry.space_group_name_H-M   'P 1'
#
loop_
_entity.id
_entity.type
_entity.pdbx_description
1 polymer ?
#
loop_
_entity_poly.entity_id
_entity_poly.type
_entity_poly.pdbx_seq_one_letter_code
_entity_poly.pdbx_strand_id
1 'polypeptide(L)'
;MSNEKKERPKVMRSETGTPKKRGKLEVSLGWFLILHLSLIVNSMAGAASKMAGRQKFLSLKFFFFYGLVLVITFAFALVWQQVLKHMSLTFAFTNKPITMIWGIIWGVLIFQEKVTWNMLLGSGVILAGIIIGVSGNE
;
A
#
# COMPACT_ATOMS: atom_id res chain seq x y z
N MET A 1 -37.71 -28.23 -61.82
CA MET A 1 -36.88 -29.02 -60.88
C MET A 1 -35.97 -28.03 -60.19
N SER A 2 -36.34 -27.72 -58.99
CA SER A 2 -35.80 -26.59 -58.20
C SER A 2 -34.68 -27.10 -57.36
N ASN A 3 -33.49 -26.50 -57.52
CA ASN A 3 -32.32 -26.76 -56.67
C ASN A 3 -32.32 -25.75 -55.51
N GLU A 4 -32.96 -26.14 -54.45
CA GLU A 4 -32.96 -25.39 -53.19
C GLU A 4 -31.64 -25.63 -52.47
N LYS A 5 -30.70 -24.72 -52.69
CA LYS A 5 -29.39 -24.70 -52.06
C LYS A 5 -29.55 -24.18 -50.60
N LYS A 6 -29.70 -25.15 -49.71
CA LYS A 6 -29.80 -24.93 -48.25
C LYS A 6 -28.55 -24.23 -47.73
N GLU A 7 -28.59 -22.91 -47.62
CA GLU A 7 -27.56 -22.15 -46.94
C GLU A 7 -27.54 -22.50 -45.44
N ARG A 8 -26.49 -23.19 -45.00
CA ARG A 8 -26.24 -23.39 -43.60
C ARG A 8 -25.78 -22.06 -43.02
N PRO A 9 -26.32 -21.61 -41.88
CA PRO A 9 -25.85 -20.40 -41.24
C PRO A 9 -24.42 -20.66 -40.76
N LYS A 10 -23.49 -19.74 -41.13
CA LYS A 10 -22.15 -19.68 -40.60
C LYS A 10 -22.27 -19.47 -39.08
N VAL A 11 -22.04 -20.55 -38.34
CA VAL A 11 -21.79 -20.45 -36.91
C VAL A 11 -20.62 -19.50 -36.75
N MET A 12 -20.88 -18.32 -36.22
CA MET A 12 -19.84 -17.40 -35.73
C MET A 12 -19.00 -18.17 -34.72
N ARG A 13 -17.83 -18.56 -35.17
CA ARG A 13 -16.77 -19.09 -34.32
C ARG A 13 -16.43 -17.93 -33.40
N SER A 14 -16.99 -17.95 -32.20
CA SER A 14 -16.55 -17.08 -31.12
C SER A 14 -15.03 -17.30 -31.00
N GLU A 15 -14.30 -16.29 -31.41
CA GLU A 15 -12.88 -16.19 -31.09
C GLU A 15 -12.76 -16.33 -29.58
N THR A 16 -12.40 -17.53 -29.15
CA THR A 16 -11.92 -17.77 -27.80
C THR A 16 -10.73 -16.84 -27.64
N GLY A 17 -11.01 -15.68 -27.03
CA GLY A 17 -9.98 -14.77 -26.61
C GLY A 17 -8.92 -15.57 -25.85
N THR A 18 -7.76 -15.67 -26.45
CA THR A 18 -6.55 -16.15 -25.77
C THR A 18 -6.50 -15.48 -24.41
N PRO A 19 -6.33 -16.20 -23.31
CA PRO A 19 -6.19 -15.59 -22.01
C PRO A 19 -5.00 -14.65 -22.11
N LYS A 20 -5.30 -13.35 -22.03
CA LYS A 20 -4.31 -12.28 -21.95
C LYS A 20 -3.35 -12.73 -20.84
N LYS A 21 -2.15 -13.21 -21.22
CA LYS A 21 -1.08 -13.53 -20.27
C LYS A 21 -1.04 -12.35 -19.32
N ARG A 22 -1.47 -12.58 -18.07
CA ARG A 22 -1.18 -11.66 -16.98
C ARG A 22 0.32 -11.51 -17.00
N GLY A 23 0.79 -10.40 -17.59
CA GLY A 23 2.20 -10.08 -17.54
C GLY A 23 2.58 -10.19 -16.08
N LYS A 24 3.56 -11.04 -15.78
CA LYS A 24 4.26 -10.99 -14.51
C LYS A 24 4.58 -9.51 -14.34
N LEU A 25 3.91 -8.86 -13.40
CA LEU A 25 4.24 -7.52 -13.00
C LEU A 25 5.65 -7.63 -12.44
N GLU A 26 6.63 -7.49 -13.31
CA GLU A 26 7.99 -7.20 -12.88
C GLU A 26 7.89 -5.86 -12.19
N VAL A 27 7.64 -5.92 -10.90
CA VAL A 27 7.73 -4.73 -10.05
C VAL A 27 9.16 -4.27 -10.20
N SER A 28 9.35 -3.22 -11.00
CA SER A 28 10.68 -2.65 -11.17
C SER A 28 11.23 -2.38 -9.77
N LEU A 29 12.45 -2.83 -9.51
CA LEU A 29 13.15 -2.61 -8.24
C LEU A 29 13.07 -1.14 -7.81
N GLY A 30 13.09 -0.22 -8.78
CA GLY A 30 12.92 1.21 -8.54
C GLY A 30 11.57 1.56 -7.89
N TRP A 31 10.46 1.02 -8.39
CA TRP A 31 9.14 1.27 -7.81
C TRP A 31 9.00 0.65 -6.43
N PHE A 32 9.61 -0.52 -6.21
CA PHE A 32 9.65 -1.14 -4.89
C PHE A 32 10.42 -0.27 -3.88
N LEU A 33 11.56 0.28 -4.27
CA LEU A 33 12.34 1.20 -3.42
C LEU A 33 11.58 2.50 -3.14
N ILE A 34 10.91 3.07 -4.15
CA ILE A 34 10.08 4.28 -3.99
C ILE A 34 8.93 3.99 -3.00
N LEU A 35 8.28 2.83 -3.12
CA LEU A 35 7.25 2.41 -2.18
C LEU A 35 7.79 2.36 -0.75
N HIS A 36 8.91 1.67 -0.53
CA HIS A 36 9.51 1.54 0.81
C HIS A 36 9.95 2.88 1.39
N LEU A 37 10.61 3.71 0.57
CA LEU A 37 11.03 5.04 1.01
C LEU A 37 9.82 5.91 1.40
N SER A 38 8.74 5.88 0.59
CA SER A 38 7.53 6.61 0.90
C SER A 38 6.84 6.12 2.18
N LEU A 39 6.87 4.81 2.46
CA LEU A 39 6.33 4.24 3.69
C LEU A 39 7.16 4.66 4.92
N ILE A 40 8.48 4.71 4.81
CA ILE A 40 9.36 5.22 5.87
C ILE A 40 9.07 6.69 6.17
N VAL A 41 9.01 7.53 5.13
CA VAL A 41 8.71 8.95 5.28
C VAL A 41 7.31 9.15 5.89
N ASN A 42 6.32 8.39 5.44
CA ASN A 42 4.98 8.47 6.00
C ASN A 42 4.91 8.02 7.47
N SER A 43 5.73 7.06 7.88
CA SER A 43 5.81 6.65 9.30
C SER A 43 6.32 7.75 10.20
N MET A 44 7.17 8.67 9.68
CA MET A 44 7.60 9.87 10.41
C MET A 44 6.46 10.86 10.66
N ALA A 45 5.42 10.88 9.81
CA ALA A 45 4.23 11.70 10.07
C ALA A 45 3.53 11.29 11.37
N GLY A 46 3.52 9.98 11.68
CA GLY A 46 3.03 9.46 12.97
C GLY A 46 3.83 9.98 14.16
N ALA A 47 5.16 9.98 14.05
CA ALA A 47 6.04 10.54 15.08
C ALA A 47 5.83 12.06 15.25
N ALA A 48 5.74 12.81 14.16
CA ALA A 48 5.48 14.24 14.18
C ALA A 48 4.09 14.57 14.78
N SER A 49 3.07 13.79 14.44
CA SER A 49 1.74 13.89 15.03
C SER A 49 1.76 13.69 16.55
N LYS A 50 2.50 12.70 17.03
CA LYS A 50 2.68 12.46 18.45
C LYS A 50 3.42 13.60 19.16
N MET A 51 4.40 14.20 18.50
CA MET A 51 5.08 15.41 19.00
C MET A 51 4.13 16.60 19.05
N ALA A 52 3.28 16.79 18.04
CA ALA A 52 2.24 17.82 18.05
C ALA A 52 1.28 17.64 19.23
N GLY A 53 0.81 16.42 19.50
CA GLY A 53 -0.10 16.10 20.60
C GLY A 53 0.49 16.35 22.00
N ARG A 54 1.82 16.41 22.13
CA ARG A 54 2.51 16.76 23.40
C ARG A 54 2.60 18.26 23.63
N GLN A 55 2.33 19.09 22.63
CA GLN A 55 2.40 20.55 22.75
C GLN A 55 1.08 21.10 23.28
N LYS A 56 1.16 22.30 23.91
CA LYS A 56 -0.06 23.03 24.27
C LYS A 56 -0.87 23.34 23.01
N PHE A 57 -2.16 23.08 23.07
CA PHE A 57 -3.09 23.36 21.97
C PHE A 57 -2.96 24.83 21.52
N LEU A 58 -2.92 25.08 20.20
CA LEU A 58 -2.72 26.40 19.59
C LEU A 58 -1.36 27.07 19.86
N SER A 59 -0.36 26.36 20.37
CA SER A 59 0.98 26.91 20.44
C SER A 59 1.64 26.96 19.06
N LEU A 60 2.61 27.88 18.86
CA LEU A 60 3.37 27.97 17.62
C LEU A 60 4.06 26.64 17.26
N LYS A 61 4.55 25.92 18.28
CA LYS A 61 5.16 24.58 18.12
C LYS A 61 4.14 23.55 17.66
N PHE A 62 2.90 23.62 18.17
CA PHE A 62 1.80 22.75 17.72
C PHE A 62 1.53 22.96 16.22
N PHE A 63 1.38 24.21 15.78
CA PHE A 63 1.15 24.51 14.36
C PHE A 63 2.32 24.07 13.48
N PHE A 64 3.55 24.19 13.94
CA PHE A 64 4.72 23.75 13.19
C PHE A 64 4.71 22.23 12.97
N PHE A 65 4.55 21.44 14.05
CA PHE A 65 4.51 19.98 13.94
C PHE A 65 3.28 19.49 13.19
N TYR A 66 2.13 20.11 13.38
CA TYR A 66 0.92 19.76 12.66
C TYR A 66 1.03 20.09 11.16
N GLY A 67 1.58 21.23 10.82
CA GLY A 67 1.89 21.61 9.45
C GLY A 67 2.85 20.61 8.79
N LEU A 68 3.88 20.18 9.51
CA LEU A 68 4.82 19.16 9.05
C LEU A 68 4.10 17.83 8.74
N VAL A 69 3.17 17.41 9.60
CA VAL A 69 2.34 16.20 9.36
C VAL A 69 1.54 16.34 8.06
N LEU A 70 0.89 17.50 7.86
CA LEU A 70 0.10 17.75 6.66
C LEU A 70 0.97 17.69 5.39
N VAL A 71 2.14 18.32 5.40
CA VAL A 71 3.07 18.32 4.26
C VAL A 71 3.54 16.90 3.94
N ILE A 72 3.96 16.13 4.96
CA ILE A 72 4.41 14.74 4.78
C ILE A 72 3.26 13.88 4.22
N THR A 73 2.06 14.00 4.79
CA THR A 73 0.89 13.21 4.36
C THR A 73 0.47 13.59 2.94
N PHE A 74 0.51 14.85 2.58
CA PHE A 74 0.21 15.32 1.22
C PHE A 74 1.23 14.80 0.22
N ALA A 75 2.53 14.93 0.50
CA ALA A 75 3.59 14.39 -0.34
C ALA A 75 3.47 12.86 -0.51
N PHE A 76 3.19 12.15 0.59
CA PHE A 76 2.92 10.72 0.55
C PHE A 76 1.73 10.37 -0.35
N ALA A 77 0.63 11.12 -0.28
CA ALA A 77 -0.55 10.88 -1.11
C ALA A 77 -0.24 10.99 -2.61
N LEU A 78 0.58 11.97 -3.00
CA LEU A 78 1.01 12.13 -4.40
C LEU A 78 1.88 10.96 -4.87
N VAL A 79 2.85 10.56 -4.06
CA VAL A 79 3.71 9.39 -4.36
C VAL A 79 2.88 8.11 -4.40
N TRP A 80 1.95 7.95 -3.47
CA TRP A 80 1.05 6.79 -3.40
C TRP A 80 0.19 6.66 -4.66
N GLN A 81 -0.34 7.75 -5.18
CA GLN A 81 -1.06 7.73 -6.46
C GLN A 81 -0.19 7.24 -7.62
N GLN A 82 1.08 7.65 -7.66
CA GLN A 82 2.00 7.19 -8.71
C GLN A 82 2.34 5.70 -8.55
N VAL A 83 2.56 5.25 -7.32
CA VAL A 83 2.80 3.83 -7.02
C VAL A 83 1.63 2.98 -7.49
N LEU A 84 0.39 3.37 -7.19
CA LEU A 84 -0.82 2.63 -7.60
C LEU A 84 -1.04 2.59 -9.11
N LYS A 85 -0.48 3.52 -9.87
CA LYS A 85 -0.52 3.46 -11.35
C LYS A 85 0.38 2.37 -11.93
N HIS A 86 1.47 2.03 -11.23
CA HIS A 86 2.50 1.13 -11.72
C HIS A 86 2.53 -0.23 -11.02
N MET A 87 1.80 -0.38 -9.92
CA MET A 87 1.75 -1.60 -9.11
C MET A 87 0.31 -2.02 -8.85
N SER A 88 0.09 -3.32 -8.63
CA SER A 88 -1.24 -3.79 -8.24
C SER A 88 -1.59 -3.28 -6.84
N LEU A 89 -2.88 -2.97 -6.65
CA LEU A 89 -3.42 -2.51 -5.37
C LEU A 89 -3.10 -3.49 -4.25
N THR A 90 -3.29 -4.79 -4.49
CA THR A 90 -3.01 -5.86 -3.53
C THR A 90 -1.56 -5.82 -3.07
N PHE A 91 -0.60 -5.71 -4.00
CA PHE A 91 0.82 -5.66 -3.67
C PHE A 91 1.18 -4.42 -2.84
N ALA A 92 0.65 -3.25 -3.20
CA ALA A 92 0.90 -2.01 -2.48
C ALA A 92 0.35 -2.08 -1.04
N PHE A 93 -0.87 -2.61 -0.86
CA PHE A 93 -1.47 -2.75 0.47
C PHE A 93 -0.79 -3.80 1.34
N THR A 94 -0.27 -4.89 0.75
CA THR A 94 0.50 -5.91 1.48
C THR A 94 1.76 -5.34 2.13
N ASN A 95 2.37 -4.34 1.50
CA ASN A 95 3.57 -3.69 2.04
C ASN A 95 3.27 -2.58 3.06
N LYS A 96 2.02 -2.13 3.16
CA LYS A 96 1.64 -1.03 4.06
C LYS A 96 1.92 -1.31 5.55
N PRO A 97 1.79 -2.53 6.09
CA PRO A 97 2.14 -2.83 7.49
C PRO A 97 3.60 -2.58 7.87
N ILE A 98 4.49 -2.45 6.91
CA ILE A 98 5.89 -2.04 7.17
C ILE A 98 5.92 -0.70 7.91
N THR A 99 4.93 0.18 7.69
CA THR A 99 4.82 1.43 8.43
C THR A 99 4.64 1.23 9.94
N MET A 100 4.04 0.12 10.37
CA MET A 100 3.90 -0.20 11.80
C MET A 100 5.25 -0.55 12.41
N ILE A 101 6.08 -1.31 11.70
CA ILE A 101 7.44 -1.66 12.15
C ILE A 101 8.24 -0.37 12.30
N TRP A 102 8.22 0.50 11.31
CA TRP A 102 8.88 1.81 11.39
C TRP A 102 8.30 2.69 12.49
N GLY A 103 6.98 2.65 12.71
CA GLY A 103 6.31 3.35 13.80
C GLY A 103 6.83 2.92 15.18
N ILE A 104 7.04 1.62 15.39
CA ILE A 104 7.65 1.09 16.63
C ILE A 104 9.10 1.56 16.76
N ILE A 105 9.88 1.50 15.67
CA ILE A 105 11.28 1.97 15.67
C ILE A 105 11.36 3.45 16.06
N TRP A 106 10.53 4.31 15.45
CA TRP A 106 10.49 5.73 15.81
C TRP A 106 10.00 5.96 17.24
N GLY A 107 9.04 5.14 17.71
CA GLY A 107 8.57 5.16 19.09
C GLY A 107 9.70 4.93 20.09
N VAL A 108 10.55 3.95 19.82
CA VAL A 108 11.72 3.64 20.67
C VAL A 108 12.80 4.73 20.54
N LEU A 109 13.17 5.10 19.32
CA LEU A 109 14.30 6.00 19.07
C LEU A 109 14.02 7.45 19.50
N ILE A 110 12.82 7.96 19.20
CA ILE A 110 12.48 9.37 19.45
C ILE A 110 11.84 9.54 20.82
N PHE A 111 10.96 8.62 21.20
CA PHE A 111 10.15 8.75 22.42
C PHE A 111 10.65 7.89 23.58
N GLN A 112 11.67 7.05 23.35
CA GLN A 112 12.25 6.11 24.33
C GLN A 112 11.16 5.23 24.97
N GLU A 113 10.17 4.84 24.19
CA GLU A 113 9.07 4.01 24.65
C GLU A 113 9.53 2.56 24.82
N LYS A 114 9.07 1.94 25.89
CA LYS A 114 9.32 0.51 26.12
C LYS A 114 8.45 -0.30 25.18
N VAL A 115 9.07 -1.12 24.35
CA VAL A 115 8.33 -2.10 23.53
C VAL A 115 7.77 -3.16 24.47
N THR A 116 6.45 -3.26 24.49
CA THR A 116 5.78 -4.29 25.29
C THR A 116 5.56 -5.55 24.47
N TRP A 117 5.52 -6.70 25.14
CA TRP A 117 5.20 -7.98 24.49
C TRP A 117 3.88 -7.95 23.74
N ASN A 118 2.88 -7.23 24.27
CA ASN A 118 1.59 -7.07 23.61
C ASN A 118 1.68 -6.34 22.26
N MET A 119 2.59 -5.36 22.15
CA MET A 119 2.85 -4.67 20.88
C MET A 119 3.48 -5.60 19.85
N LEU A 120 4.43 -6.41 20.26
CA LEU A 120 5.09 -7.41 19.40
C LEU A 120 4.10 -8.49 18.94
N LEU A 121 3.31 -9.03 19.85
CA LEU A 121 2.28 -10.02 19.53
C LEU A 121 1.23 -9.45 18.59
N GLY A 122 0.72 -8.24 18.87
CA GLY A 122 -0.25 -7.57 17.99
C GLY A 122 0.28 -7.33 16.59
N SER A 123 1.53 -6.85 16.47
CA SER A 123 2.19 -6.66 15.18
C SER A 123 2.39 -7.98 14.44
N GLY A 124 2.76 -9.04 15.14
CA GLY A 124 2.89 -10.39 14.58
C GLY A 124 1.58 -10.95 14.04
N VAL A 125 0.49 -10.78 14.77
CA VAL A 125 -0.87 -11.21 14.34
C VAL A 125 -1.30 -10.46 13.08
N ILE A 126 -1.04 -9.14 13.02
CA ILE A 126 -1.37 -8.34 11.85
C ILE A 126 -0.56 -8.79 10.63
N LEU A 127 0.74 -9.02 10.78
CA LEU A 127 1.59 -9.52 9.70
C LEU A 127 1.12 -10.91 9.21
N ALA A 128 0.81 -11.82 10.13
CA ALA A 128 0.29 -13.14 9.80
C ALA A 128 -1.06 -13.03 9.04
N GLY A 129 -1.97 -12.19 9.51
CA GLY A 129 -3.26 -11.96 8.84
C GLY A 129 -3.10 -11.46 7.40
N ILE A 130 -2.12 -10.58 7.15
CA ILE A 130 -1.85 -10.07 5.80
C ILE A 130 -1.27 -11.16 4.91
N ILE A 131 -0.31 -11.95 5.41
CA ILE A 131 0.28 -13.06 4.66
C ILE A 131 -0.81 -14.05 4.26
N ILE A 132 -1.69 -14.43 5.19
CA ILE A 132 -2.81 -15.34 4.92
C ILE A 132 -3.78 -14.72 3.90
N GLY A 133 -4.13 -13.45 4.06
CA GLY A 133 -5.06 -12.76 3.16
C GLY A 133 -4.53 -12.62 1.73
N VAL A 134 -3.23 -12.49 1.55
CA VAL A 134 -2.59 -12.45 0.22
C VAL A 134 -2.48 -13.83 -0.39
N SER A 135 -2.10 -14.84 0.40
CA SER A 135 -1.98 -16.23 -0.08
C SER A 135 -3.34 -16.86 -0.42
N GLY A 136 -4.42 -16.40 0.18
CA GLY A 136 -5.78 -16.89 -0.12
C GLY A 136 -6.39 -16.34 -1.42
N ASN A 137 -5.72 -15.40 -2.08
CA ASN A 137 -6.17 -14.79 -3.34
C ASN A 137 -5.42 -15.31 -4.59
N GLU A 138 -4.56 -16.32 -4.44
CA GLU A 138 -3.93 -17.06 -5.55
C GLU A 138 -4.72 -18.35 -5.80
#